data_983d8a9f41927d566fb7fd2ade9951ae
#
_entry.id   983d8a9f41927d566fb7fd2ade9951ae
#
_cell.length_a   1.000
_cell.length_b   1.000
_cell.length_c   1.000
_cell.angle_alpha   90.00
_cell.angle_beta   90.00
_cell.angle_gamma   90.00
#
_symmetry.space_group_name_H-M   'P 1'
#
loop_
_entity.id
_entity.type
_entity.pdbx_description
1 polymer ?
#
loop_
_entity_poly.entity_id
_entity_poly.type
_entity_poly.pdbx_seq_one_letter_code
_entity_poly.pdbx_strand_id
1 'polypeptide(L)'
;MIPYVLLAIVVLAALARAASRRRVERAVAARLPLGTDGIIPGAGPIDLPVPGARDAVLLIHGFGDSPDTLRFLAADLHARGLPVYAPLLPGHGRTLEAFRTSAGGSWLNAARDAYANAASRYERVGVVGLSMGGALAVLVAADQPQVAAVALLAPYIIPPRSLRWVARGATAAGLVMPYVGRGASNPRSIRDPEERAHSLGYGASTPRLLAELEALATEARGALGRVRAPTLYVQSREDNRLTQAAAEATFAAIGAPVKRLEWVTGSGHVITVDYARGRVGELVTSWMAGYLRAGSSAELRS
;
A
#
# COMPACT_ATOMS: atom_id res chain seq x y z
N MET A 1 29.89 -39.86 -15.92
CA MET A 1 28.46 -40.03 -15.70
C MET A 1 27.86 -39.04 -14.69
N ILE A 2 28.39 -38.90 -13.49
CA ILE A 2 27.89 -38.01 -12.43
C ILE A 2 27.68 -36.54 -12.92
N PRO A 3 28.63 -35.87 -13.63
CA PRO A 3 28.43 -34.48 -14.03
C PRO A 3 27.29 -34.28 -15.04
N TYR A 4 27.05 -35.23 -15.92
CA TYR A 4 25.92 -35.14 -16.86
C TYR A 4 24.55 -35.31 -16.18
N VAL A 5 24.47 -36.16 -15.13
CA VAL A 5 23.28 -36.33 -14.32
C VAL A 5 22.96 -35.05 -13.54
N LEU A 6 23.97 -34.42 -12.90
CA LEU A 6 23.82 -33.15 -12.20
C LEU A 6 23.38 -32.03 -13.15
N LEU A 7 23.98 -31.94 -14.33
CA LEU A 7 23.59 -30.96 -15.35
C LEU A 7 22.14 -31.15 -15.78
N ALA A 8 21.73 -32.41 -16.04
CA ALA A 8 20.36 -32.72 -16.42
C ALA A 8 19.36 -32.32 -15.33
N ILE A 9 19.66 -32.58 -14.04
CA ILE A 9 18.84 -32.17 -12.91
C ILE A 9 18.70 -30.64 -12.86
N VAL A 10 19.79 -29.89 -13.00
CA VAL A 10 19.77 -28.43 -13.01
C VAL A 10 18.93 -27.89 -14.17
N VAL A 11 19.10 -28.44 -15.37
CA VAL A 11 18.32 -28.05 -16.55
C VAL A 11 16.83 -28.34 -16.34
N LEU A 12 16.47 -29.51 -15.86
CA LEU A 12 15.08 -29.88 -15.60
C LEU A 12 14.46 -28.96 -14.52
N ALA A 13 15.19 -28.67 -13.46
CA ALA A 13 14.75 -27.74 -12.43
C ALA A 13 14.52 -26.34 -12.98
N ALA A 14 15.42 -25.85 -13.83
CA ALA A 14 15.28 -24.54 -14.48
C ALA A 14 14.08 -24.50 -15.43
N LEU A 15 13.85 -25.56 -16.20
CA LEU A 15 12.67 -25.68 -17.09
C LEU A 15 11.36 -25.73 -16.28
N ALA A 16 11.31 -26.54 -15.22
CA ALA A 16 10.16 -26.63 -14.35
C ALA A 16 9.83 -25.28 -13.70
N ARG A 17 10.87 -24.58 -13.21
CA ARG A 17 10.73 -23.23 -12.66
C ARG A 17 10.21 -22.23 -13.71
N ALA A 18 10.74 -22.25 -14.92
CA ALA A 18 10.28 -21.38 -16.01
C ALA A 18 8.82 -21.69 -16.40
N ALA A 19 8.44 -22.95 -16.48
CA ALA A 19 7.06 -23.38 -16.73
C ALA A 19 6.10 -22.91 -15.61
N SER A 20 6.49 -23.09 -14.33
CA SER A 20 5.73 -22.60 -13.17
C SER A 20 5.55 -21.08 -13.23
N ARG A 21 6.61 -20.33 -13.52
CA ARG A 21 6.56 -18.88 -13.70
C ARG A 21 5.54 -18.48 -14.77
N ARG A 22 5.68 -19.03 -15.98
CA ARG A 22 4.79 -18.74 -17.11
C ARG A 22 3.33 -19.09 -16.81
N ARG A 23 3.08 -20.16 -16.03
CA ARG A 23 1.73 -20.55 -15.62
C ARG A 23 1.07 -19.48 -14.76
N VAL A 24 1.78 -18.96 -13.76
CA VAL A 24 1.26 -17.90 -12.87
C VAL A 24 1.07 -16.59 -13.63
N GLU A 25 2.04 -16.20 -14.44
CA GLU A 25 1.96 -14.97 -15.26
C GLU A 25 0.77 -15.01 -16.23
N ARG A 26 0.54 -16.15 -16.90
CA ARG A 26 -0.64 -16.35 -17.78
C ARG A 26 -1.96 -16.32 -17.02
N ALA A 27 -2.02 -16.94 -15.84
CA ALA A 27 -3.24 -16.93 -15.01
C ALA A 27 -3.60 -15.50 -14.57
N VAL A 28 -2.58 -14.71 -14.17
CA VAL A 28 -2.78 -13.30 -13.82
C VAL A 28 -3.18 -12.48 -15.03
N ALA A 29 -2.50 -12.64 -16.17
CA ALA A 29 -2.82 -11.90 -17.40
C ALA A 29 -4.23 -12.22 -17.94
N ALA A 30 -4.70 -13.47 -17.79
CA ALA A 30 -6.06 -13.85 -18.18
C ALA A 30 -7.12 -13.22 -17.27
N ARG A 31 -6.82 -13.03 -15.97
CA ARG A 31 -7.72 -12.38 -14.99
C ARG A 31 -7.67 -10.86 -15.07
N LEU A 32 -6.50 -10.30 -15.35
CA LEU A 32 -6.21 -8.87 -15.36
C LEU A 32 -5.59 -8.48 -16.72
N PRO A 33 -6.39 -8.45 -17.79
CA PRO A 33 -5.91 -8.02 -19.10
C PRO A 33 -5.52 -6.56 -19.09
N LEU A 34 -4.52 -6.19 -19.88
CA LEU A 34 -4.08 -4.80 -20.02
C LEU A 34 -5.00 -4.02 -20.95
N GLY A 35 -5.21 -2.76 -20.65
CA GLY A 35 -5.75 -1.77 -21.55
C GLY A 35 -4.72 -1.37 -22.63
N THR A 36 -5.15 -0.52 -23.57
CA THR A 36 -4.31 -0.01 -24.68
C THR A 36 -3.14 0.86 -24.20
N ASP A 37 -3.26 1.42 -22.99
CA ASP A 37 -2.23 2.20 -22.30
C ASP A 37 -1.21 1.35 -21.51
N GLY A 38 -1.36 0.02 -21.56
CA GLY A 38 -0.53 -0.92 -20.81
C GLY A 38 -0.79 -0.94 -19.30
N ILE A 39 -1.95 -0.41 -18.86
CA ILE A 39 -2.43 -0.45 -17.48
C ILE A 39 -3.65 -1.37 -17.42
N ILE A 40 -3.82 -2.10 -16.34
CA ILE A 40 -5.03 -2.88 -16.06
C ILE A 40 -6.20 -1.90 -15.94
N PRO A 41 -7.31 -2.06 -16.68
CA PRO A 41 -8.46 -1.15 -16.58
C PRO A 41 -8.95 -0.97 -15.15
N GLY A 42 -9.07 0.28 -14.71
CA GLY A 42 -9.40 0.65 -13.33
C GLY A 42 -8.21 0.75 -12.36
N ALA A 43 -7.02 0.23 -12.74
CA ALA A 43 -5.84 0.27 -11.88
C ALA A 43 -5.01 1.57 -12.00
N GLY A 44 -5.41 2.50 -12.85
CA GLY A 44 -4.69 3.75 -13.08
C GLY A 44 -4.63 4.66 -11.86
N PRO A 45 -3.86 5.77 -11.94
CA PRO A 45 -3.84 6.77 -10.90
C PRO A 45 -5.22 7.43 -10.74
N ILE A 46 -5.53 7.88 -9.53
CA ILE A 46 -6.71 8.71 -9.26
C ILE A 46 -6.23 10.15 -9.14
N ASP A 47 -6.82 11.05 -9.92
CA ASP A 47 -6.58 12.49 -9.83
C ASP A 47 -7.92 13.23 -9.85
N LEU A 48 -8.30 13.78 -8.71
CA LEU A 48 -9.58 14.46 -8.49
C LEU A 48 -9.30 15.90 -8.04
N PRO A 49 -9.06 16.83 -8.97
CA PRO A 49 -8.78 18.22 -8.63
C PRO A 49 -10.05 18.95 -8.15
N VAL A 50 -9.87 19.94 -7.30
CA VAL A 50 -10.92 20.90 -6.90
C VAL A 50 -10.42 22.31 -7.18
N PRO A 51 -11.07 23.06 -8.08
CA PRO A 51 -10.65 24.41 -8.41
C PRO A 51 -10.62 25.34 -7.19
N GLY A 52 -9.53 26.08 -7.03
CA GLY A 52 -9.36 27.04 -5.93
C GLY A 52 -9.07 26.43 -4.55
N ALA A 53 -8.95 25.11 -4.44
CA ALA A 53 -8.58 24.49 -3.19
C ALA A 53 -7.13 24.80 -2.80
N ARG A 54 -6.91 25.09 -1.52
CA ARG A 54 -5.58 25.37 -0.94
C ARG A 54 -4.92 24.12 -0.34
N ASP A 55 -5.70 23.11 -0.03
CA ASP A 55 -5.29 21.89 0.66
C ASP A 55 -5.56 20.68 -0.22
N ALA A 56 -4.77 19.61 -0.07
CA ALA A 56 -4.93 18.38 -0.81
C ALA A 56 -4.62 17.14 0.02
N VAL A 57 -5.02 15.96 -0.48
CA VAL A 57 -4.71 14.67 0.14
C VAL A 57 -4.02 13.75 -0.88
N LEU A 58 -2.83 13.27 -0.50
CA LEU A 58 -2.12 12.21 -1.19
C LEU A 58 -2.53 10.86 -0.61
N LEU A 59 -3.00 9.94 -1.47
CA LEU A 59 -3.33 8.57 -1.10
C LEU A 59 -2.30 7.59 -1.67
N ILE A 60 -1.79 6.65 -0.85
CA ILE A 60 -0.77 5.68 -1.26
C ILE A 60 -1.30 4.27 -1.06
N HIS A 61 -1.39 3.50 -2.16
CA HIS A 61 -1.95 2.15 -2.16
C HIS A 61 -1.01 1.07 -1.61
N GLY A 62 -1.53 -0.15 -1.43
CA GLY A 62 -0.82 -1.30 -0.88
C GLY A 62 0.02 -2.09 -1.88
N PHE A 63 0.77 -3.07 -1.36
CA PHE A 63 1.66 -3.96 -2.10
C PHE A 63 0.89 -4.92 -3.01
N GLY A 64 1.30 -4.96 -4.28
CA GLY A 64 0.70 -5.85 -5.29
C GLY A 64 -0.73 -5.47 -5.69
N ASP A 65 -1.14 -4.27 -5.37
CA ASP A 65 -2.47 -3.70 -5.61
C ASP A 65 -2.38 -2.42 -6.47
N SER A 66 -3.39 -1.56 -6.44
CA SER A 66 -3.45 -0.32 -7.23
C SER A 66 -4.25 0.76 -6.49
N PRO A 67 -4.31 2.01 -7.00
CA PRO A 67 -5.17 3.06 -6.46
C PRO A 67 -6.64 2.67 -6.35
N ASP A 68 -7.12 1.69 -7.12
CA ASP A 68 -8.48 1.17 -7.05
C ASP A 68 -8.91 0.79 -5.61
N THR A 69 -7.99 0.25 -4.79
CA THR A 69 -8.29 -0.05 -3.38
C THR A 69 -8.58 1.19 -2.53
N LEU A 70 -8.34 2.39 -3.04
CA LEU A 70 -8.58 3.67 -2.37
C LEU A 70 -9.73 4.47 -3.01
N ARG A 71 -10.41 3.91 -4.03
CA ARG A 71 -11.41 4.63 -4.85
C ARG A 71 -12.57 5.21 -4.04
N PHE A 72 -13.11 4.46 -3.07
CA PHE A 72 -14.19 4.95 -2.20
C PHE A 72 -13.71 6.08 -1.31
N LEU A 73 -12.56 5.91 -0.67
CA LEU A 73 -11.96 6.94 0.17
C LEU A 73 -11.62 8.20 -0.62
N ALA A 74 -11.13 8.05 -1.85
CA ALA A 74 -10.86 9.17 -2.75
C ALA A 74 -12.15 9.96 -3.07
N ALA A 75 -13.25 9.24 -3.36
CA ALA A 75 -14.56 9.86 -3.59
C ALA A 75 -15.09 10.58 -2.34
N ASP A 76 -14.95 9.98 -1.15
CA ASP A 76 -15.40 10.57 0.12
C ASP A 76 -14.64 11.88 0.44
N LEU A 77 -13.33 11.89 0.25
CA LEU A 77 -12.49 13.08 0.44
C LEU A 77 -12.82 14.18 -0.58
N HIS A 78 -12.97 13.79 -1.86
CA HIS A 78 -13.33 14.71 -2.92
C HIS A 78 -14.71 15.34 -2.70
N ALA A 79 -15.69 14.56 -2.27
CA ALA A 79 -17.03 15.04 -1.91
C ALA A 79 -17.02 16.07 -0.75
N ARG A 80 -15.94 16.11 0.05
CA ARG A 80 -15.70 17.13 1.07
C ARG A 80 -14.93 18.34 0.53
N GLY A 81 -14.71 18.43 -0.79
CA GLY A 81 -13.99 19.53 -1.44
C GLY A 81 -12.48 19.51 -1.26
N LEU A 82 -11.91 18.33 -0.99
CA LEU A 82 -10.46 18.14 -0.94
C LEU A 82 -9.98 17.53 -2.27
N PRO A 83 -9.04 18.17 -2.99
CA PRO A 83 -8.32 17.53 -4.07
C PRO A 83 -7.65 16.24 -3.60
N VAL A 84 -7.75 15.19 -4.41
CA VAL A 84 -7.17 13.89 -4.09
C VAL A 84 -6.26 13.45 -5.22
N TYR A 85 -5.06 13.00 -4.88
CA TYR A 85 -4.15 12.34 -5.80
C TYR A 85 -3.72 10.99 -5.24
N ALA A 86 -3.89 9.91 -6.03
CA ALA A 86 -3.39 8.58 -5.71
C ALA A 86 -2.54 8.08 -6.87
N PRO A 87 -1.18 8.16 -6.78
CA PRO A 87 -0.31 7.67 -7.83
C PRO A 87 -0.38 6.16 -7.97
N LEU A 88 -0.21 5.68 -9.20
CA LEU A 88 0.09 4.27 -9.45
C LEU A 88 1.59 4.05 -9.21
N LEU A 89 1.93 3.28 -8.18
CA LEU A 89 3.33 3.02 -7.83
C LEU A 89 4.04 2.17 -8.92
N PRO A 90 5.36 2.34 -9.12
CA PRO A 90 6.12 1.62 -10.13
C PRO A 90 5.90 0.10 -10.09
N GLY A 91 5.66 -0.49 -11.26
CA GLY A 91 5.41 -1.91 -11.44
C GLY A 91 3.99 -2.39 -11.11
N HIS A 92 3.20 -1.60 -10.37
CA HIS A 92 1.82 -1.93 -10.04
C HIS A 92 0.85 -1.61 -11.17
N GLY A 93 -0.34 -2.23 -11.16
CA GLY A 93 -1.40 -1.99 -12.15
C GLY A 93 -1.03 -2.33 -13.60
N ARG A 94 0.04 -3.09 -13.82
CA ARG A 94 0.58 -3.50 -15.13
C ARG A 94 0.73 -5.02 -15.18
N THR A 95 1.69 -5.54 -15.96
CA THR A 95 1.98 -6.98 -15.97
C THR A 95 2.57 -7.45 -14.63
N LEU A 96 2.35 -8.73 -14.29
CA LEU A 96 2.99 -9.34 -13.14
C LEU A 96 4.53 -9.32 -13.26
N GLU A 97 5.08 -9.29 -14.48
CA GLU A 97 6.51 -9.14 -14.71
C GLU A 97 7.01 -7.74 -14.34
N ALA A 98 6.27 -6.68 -14.70
CA ALA A 98 6.59 -5.31 -14.30
C ALA A 98 6.62 -5.18 -12.77
N PHE A 99 5.64 -5.78 -12.09
CA PHE A 99 5.64 -5.84 -10.63
C PHE A 99 6.83 -6.63 -10.08
N ARG A 100 7.13 -7.81 -10.64
CA ARG A 100 8.25 -8.66 -10.25
C ARG A 100 9.61 -7.94 -10.33
N THR A 101 9.77 -7.00 -11.26
CA THR A 101 11.03 -6.25 -11.47
C THR A 101 11.09 -4.93 -10.70
N SER A 102 10.00 -4.47 -10.10
CA SER A 102 9.97 -3.26 -9.26
C SER A 102 10.72 -3.46 -7.92
N ALA A 103 10.96 -2.40 -7.17
CA ALA A 103 11.74 -2.42 -5.92
C ALA A 103 11.22 -1.40 -4.90
N GLY A 104 11.46 -1.66 -3.61
CA GLY A 104 11.05 -0.81 -2.50
C GLY A 104 11.52 0.64 -2.62
N GLY A 105 12.77 0.84 -3.06
CA GLY A 105 13.32 2.17 -3.29
C GLY A 105 12.59 2.95 -4.38
N SER A 106 12.13 2.28 -5.46
CA SER A 106 11.35 2.95 -6.50
C SER A 106 9.94 3.34 -6.02
N TRP A 107 9.33 2.53 -5.15
CA TRP A 107 8.03 2.87 -4.55
C TRP A 107 8.14 4.06 -3.61
N LEU A 108 9.19 4.10 -2.78
CA LEU A 108 9.44 5.21 -1.86
C LEU A 108 9.73 6.51 -2.62
N ASN A 109 10.57 6.46 -3.65
CA ASN A 109 10.84 7.64 -4.47
C ASN A 109 9.55 8.17 -5.15
N ALA A 110 8.74 7.28 -5.72
CA ALA A 110 7.46 7.69 -6.32
C ALA A 110 6.49 8.32 -5.29
N ALA A 111 6.46 7.84 -4.05
CA ALA A 111 5.66 8.43 -2.98
C ALA A 111 6.21 9.82 -2.56
N ARG A 112 7.53 9.99 -2.47
CA ARG A 112 8.20 11.28 -2.20
C ARG A 112 7.94 12.30 -3.31
N ASP A 113 8.09 11.88 -4.56
CA ASP A 113 7.85 12.72 -5.74
C ASP A 113 6.38 13.16 -5.82
N ALA A 114 5.45 12.25 -5.54
CA ALA A 114 4.03 12.55 -5.48
C ALA A 114 3.70 13.57 -4.39
N TYR A 115 4.32 13.43 -3.21
CA TYR A 115 4.18 14.41 -2.14
C TYR A 115 4.77 15.77 -2.52
N ALA A 116 6.00 15.80 -3.04
CA ALA A 116 6.66 17.04 -3.48
C ALA A 116 5.84 17.76 -4.55
N ASN A 117 5.29 17.02 -5.52
CA ASN A 117 4.41 17.56 -6.54
C ASN A 117 3.12 18.15 -5.94
N ALA A 118 2.49 17.47 -4.97
CA ALA A 118 1.32 18.02 -4.28
C ALA A 118 1.69 19.27 -3.47
N ALA A 119 2.80 19.25 -2.71
CA ALA A 119 3.27 20.36 -1.88
C ALA A 119 3.70 21.60 -2.70
N SER A 120 4.05 21.42 -3.98
CA SER A 120 4.34 22.56 -4.87
C SER A 120 3.08 23.28 -5.38
N ARG A 121 1.91 22.64 -5.27
CA ARG A 121 0.62 23.16 -5.77
C ARG A 121 -0.36 23.54 -4.68
N TYR A 122 -0.21 22.96 -3.50
CA TYR A 122 -1.13 23.14 -2.38
C TYR A 122 -0.37 23.59 -1.13
N GLU A 123 -1.01 24.41 -0.32
CA GLU A 123 -0.40 24.95 0.90
C GLU A 123 -0.24 23.90 1.99
N ARG A 124 -1.22 23.00 2.09
CA ARG A 124 -1.23 21.91 3.06
C ARG A 124 -1.57 20.60 2.38
N VAL A 125 -0.75 19.59 2.65
CA VAL A 125 -0.94 18.24 2.10
C VAL A 125 -1.03 17.23 3.23
N GLY A 126 -2.18 16.54 3.28
CA GLY A 126 -2.35 15.34 4.11
C GLY A 126 -1.88 14.10 3.36
N VAL A 127 -1.37 13.11 4.08
CA VAL A 127 -0.91 11.84 3.50
C VAL A 127 -1.68 10.67 4.12
N VAL A 128 -2.26 9.83 3.27
CA VAL A 128 -2.97 8.60 3.68
C VAL A 128 -2.30 7.40 3.04
N GLY A 129 -2.03 6.37 3.80
CA GLY A 129 -1.42 5.14 3.26
C GLY A 129 -2.09 3.88 3.74
N LEU A 130 -2.40 2.97 2.78
CA LEU A 130 -2.94 1.64 3.04
C LEU A 130 -1.84 0.59 3.03
N SER A 131 -1.71 -0.22 4.07
CA SER A 131 -0.78 -1.36 4.13
C SER A 131 0.68 -0.94 3.86
N MET A 132 1.32 -1.40 2.77
CA MET A 132 2.63 -0.89 2.32
C MET A 132 2.61 0.63 2.13
N GLY A 133 1.52 1.18 1.58
CA GLY A 133 1.33 2.62 1.47
C GLY A 133 1.39 3.34 2.81
N GLY A 134 0.95 2.67 3.90
CA GLY A 134 1.11 3.17 5.27
C GLY A 134 2.58 3.25 5.71
N ALA A 135 3.42 2.28 5.34
CA ALA A 135 4.86 2.35 5.57
C ALA A 135 5.51 3.50 4.77
N LEU A 136 5.10 3.67 3.50
CA LEU A 136 5.55 4.79 2.66
C LEU A 136 5.09 6.14 3.24
N ALA A 137 3.85 6.25 3.73
CA ALA A 137 3.34 7.45 4.38
C ALA A 137 4.13 7.84 5.64
N VAL A 138 4.54 6.85 6.45
CA VAL A 138 5.43 7.07 7.60
C VAL A 138 6.78 7.64 7.15
N LEU A 139 7.40 7.07 6.11
CA LEU A 139 8.69 7.55 5.60
C LEU A 139 8.58 8.95 5.01
N VAL A 140 7.54 9.23 4.22
CA VAL A 140 7.27 10.58 3.71
C VAL A 140 7.09 11.58 4.86
N ALA A 141 6.26 11.26 5.85
CA ALA A 141 6.00 12.17 6.98
C ALA A 141 7.20 12.34 7.93
N ALA A 142 8.08 11.34 8.03
CA ALA A 142 9.31 11.43 8.82
C ALA A 142 10.37 12.31 8.16
N ASP A 143 10.38 12.36 6.81
CA ASP A 143 11.34 13.14 6.02
C ASP A 143 10.80 14.55 5.68
N GLN A 144 9.48 14.76 5.79
CA GLN A 144 8.80 16.00 5.40
C GLN A 144 8.00 16.57 6.58
N PRO A 145 8.61 17.41 7.43
CA PRO A 145 7.96 17.96 8.63
C PRO A 145 6.71 18.81 8.34
N GLN A 146 6.55 19.29 7.12
CA GLN A 146 5.42 20.09 6.64
C GLN A 146 4.19 19.26 6.28
N VAL A 147 4.23 17.92 6.34
CA VAL A 147 3.02 17.09 6.19
C VAL A 147 1.98 17.54 7.22
N ALA A 148 0.81 17.95 6.73
CA ALA A 148 -0.21 18.58 7.59
C ALA A 148 -0.94 17.57 8.48
N ALA A 149 -1.19 16.36 7.98
CA ALA A 149 -1.81 15.25 8.72
C ALA A 149 -1.49 13.92 8.07
N VAL A 150 -1.51 12.84 8.85
CA VAL A 150 -1.29 11.46 8.38
C VAL A 150 -2.48 10.58 8.76
N ALA A 151 -2.90 9.68 7.87
CA ALA A 151 -3.76 8.56 8.20
C ALA A 151 -3.12 7.23 7.75
N LEU A 152 -2.93 6.33 8.69
CA LEU A 152 -2.32 5.01 8.50
C LEU A 152 -3.42 3.95 8.55
N LEU A 153 -3.70 3.30 7.43
CA LEU A 153 -4.77 2.33 7.26
C LEU A 153 -4.16 0.93 7.19
N ALA A 154 -4.34 0.12 8.24
CA ALA A 154 -3.71 -1.20 8.38
C ALA A 154 -2.23 -1.20 7.94
N PRO A 155 -1.36 -0.28 8.44
CA PRO A 155 -0.03 -0.04 7.90
C PRO A 155 0.90 -1.23 8.14
N TYR A 156 1.56 -1.69 7.07
CA TYR A 156 2.45 -2.85 7.09
C TYR A 156 3.84 -2.46 7.62
N ILE A 157 4.02 -2.43 8.95
CA ILE A 157 5.25 -1.96 9.62
C ILE A 157 5.88 -3.03 10.50
N ILE A 158 5.08 -3.80 11.25
CA ILE A 158 5.55 -4.93 12.05
C ILE A 158 4.93 -6.22 11.47
N PRO A 159 5.55 -6.81 10.43
CA PRO A 159 5.03 -8.00 9.80
C PRO A 159 5.18 -9.26 10.68
N PRO A 160 4.40 -10.31 10.40
CA PRO A 160 4.53 -11.60 11.07
C PRO A 160 5.95 -12.17 10.94
N ARG A 161 6.41 -12.83 12.01
CA ARG A 161 7.76 -13.44 12.04
C ARG A 161 7.99 -14.42 10.88
N SER A 162 6.97 -15.19 10.48
CA SER A 162 7.05 -16.14 9.36
C SER A 162 7.45 -15.46 8.05
N LEU A 163 6.95 -14.27 7.77
CA LEU A 163 7.26 -13.54 6.54
C LEU A 163 8.71 -13.01 6.53
N ARG A 164 9.23 -12.64 7.71
CA ARG A 164 10.64 -12.23 7.86
C ARG A 164 11.61 -13.36 7.56
N TRP A 165 11.26 -14.62 7.88
CA TRP A 165 12.07 -15.79 7.50
C TRP A 165 12.07 -16.02 5.99
N VAL A 166 10.91 -15.87 5.33
CA VAL A 166 10.83 -15.94 3.85
C VAL A 166 11.67 -14.84 3.21
N ALA A 167 11.62 -13.62 3.74
CA ALA A 167 12.40 -12.50 3.24
C ALA A 167 13.92 -12.74 3.40
N ARG A 168 14.37 -13.27 4.54
CA ARG A 168 15.78 -13.61 4.77
C ARG A 168 16.27 -14.74 3.87
N GLY A 169 15.42 -15.70 3.55
CA GLY A 169 15.73 -16.79 2.62
C GLY A 169 15.37 -16.46 1.16
N ALA A 170 15.06 -15.20 0.82
CA ALA A 170 14.50 -14.81 -0.46
C ALA A 170 15.32 -15.26 -1.67
N THR A 171 16.65 -15.19 -1.59
CA THR A 171 17.56 -15.62 -2.67
C THR A 171 17.43 -17.12 -2.92
N ALA A 172 17.54 -17.94 -1.86
CA ALA A 172 17.43 -19.39 -1.98
C ALA A 172 16.00 -19.80 -2.37
N ALA A 173 14.98 -19.21 -1.74
CA ALA A 173 13.58 -19.46 -2.07
C ALA A 173 13.26 -19.08 -3.53
N GLY A 174 13.84 -18.00 -4.03
CA GLY A 174 13.66 -17.54 -5.41
C GLY A 174 14.29 -18.47 -6.46
N LEU A 175 15.28 -19.28 -6.09
CA LEU A 175 15.82 -20.32 -6.97
C LEU A 175 14.80 -21.42 -7.25
N VAL A 176 13.96 -21.75 -6.25
CA VAL A 176 12.98 -22.85 -6.32
C VAL A 176 11.58 -22.34 -6.66
N MET A 177 11.14 -21.27 -6.00
CA MET A 177 9.78 -20.72 -6.15
C MET A 177 9.80 -19.39 -6.90
N PRO A 178 9.37 -19.35 -8.17
CA PRO A 178 9.32 -18.10 -8.94
C PRO A 178 8.29 -17.12 -8.37
N TYR A 179 7.18 -17.64 -7.83
CA TYR A 179 6.12 -16.86 -7.20
C TYR A 179 5.63 -17.51 -5.90
N VAL A 180 5.21 -16.67 -4.97
CA VAL A 180 4.43 -17.00 -3.78
C VAL A 180 3.00 -16.50 -4.03
N GLY A 181 2.01 -17.36 -3.81
CA GLY A 181 0.61 -17.09 -4.21
C GLY A 181 0.26 -17.64 -5.59
N ARG A 182 -1.03 -17.62 -5.94
CA ARG A 182 -1.57 -18.26 -7.14
C ARG A 182 -2.28 -17.30 -8.09
N GLY A 183 -2.15 -16.00 -7.87
CA GLY A 183 -2.78 -15.00 -8.73
C GLY A 183 -4.27 -14.74 -8.42
N ALA A 184 -4.73 -15.06 -7.22
CA ALA A 184 -6.09 -14.78 -6.77
C ALA A 184 -6.07 -13.99 -5.45
N SER A 185 -7.06 -13.10 -5.26
CA SER A 185 -7.23 -12.35 -4.02
C SER A 185 -7.52 -13.27 -2.84
N ASN A 186 -6.95 -12.93 -1.68
CA ASN A 186 -7.17 -13.71 -0.47
C ASN A 186 -8.53 -13.37 0.16
N PRO A 187 -9.44 -14.35 0.36
CA PRO A 187 -10.77 -14.11 0.92
C PRO A 187 -10.76 -13.59 2.37
N ARG A 188 -9.63 -13.68 3.05
CA ARG A 188 -9.47 -13.11 4.39
C ARG A 188 -8.97 -11.66 4.36
N SER A 189 -8.42 -11.20 3.22
CA SER A 189 -7.93 -9.82 3.10
C SER A 189 -9.03 -8.86 2.65
N ILE A 190 -10.01 -9.35 1.84
CA ILE A 190 -11.25 -8.67 1.48
C ILE A 190 -12.36 -9.68 1.75
N ARG A 191 -13.21 -9.42 2.73
CA ARG A 191 -14.28 -10.34 3.17
C ARG A 191 -15.53 -10.18 2.32
N ASP A 192 -15.81 -8.95 1.87
CA ASP A 192 -16.87 -8.66 0.92
C ASP A 192 -16.64 -9.43 -0.39
N PRO A 193 -17.53 -10.35 -0.80
CA PRO A 193 -17.33 -11.19 -1.99
C PRO A 193 -17.38 -10.38 -3.29
N GLU A 194 -18.15 -9.30 -3.35
CA GLU A 194 -18.26 -8.44 -4.55
C GLU A 194 -16.96 -7.68 -4.74
N GLU A 195 -16.45 -7.03 -3.70
CA GLU A 195 -15.20 -6.29 -3.73
C GLU A 195 -13.99 -7.20 -3.94
N ARG A 196 -14.04 -8.42 -3.40
CA ARG A 196 -13.02 -9.43 -3.68
C ARG A 196 -13.01 -9.88 -5.14
N ALA A 197 -14.18 -10.03 -5.75
CA ALA A 197 -14.30 -10.38 -7.18
C ALA A 197 -13.81 -9.23 -8.07
N HIS A 198 -14.06 -7.98 -7.66
CA HIS A 198 -13.59 -6.78 -8.34
C HIS A 198 -12.06 -6.57 -8.20
N SER A 199 -11.43 -7.12 -7.16
CA SER A 199 -10.03 -6.81 -6.81
C SER A 199 -9.05 -6.94 -7.98
N LEU A 200 -8.29 -5.88 -8.23
CA LEU A 200 -7.22 -5.78 -9.24
C LEU A 200 -5.84 -6.21 -8.71
N GLY A 201 -5.76 -6.63 -7.46
CA GLY A 201 -4.52 -7.11 -6.85
C GLY A 201 -4.01 -8.40 -7.52
N TYR A 202 -2.70 -8.53 -7.69
CA TYR A 202 -2.10 -9.68 -8.38
C TYR A 202 -2.35 -11.01 -7.68
N GLY A 203 -2.45 -11.02 -6.33
CA GLY A 203 -2.54 -12.26 -5.55
C GLY A 203 -1.33 -13.18 -5.66
N ALA A 204 -0.25 -12.68 -6.25
CA ALA A 204 1.03 -13.35 -6.41
C ALA A 204 2.18 -12.36 -6.21
N SER A 205 3.30 -12.84 -5.64
CA SER A 205 4.50 -12.06 -5.38
C SER A 205 5.74 -12.95 -5.52
N THR A 206 6.93 -12.37 -5.56
CA THR A 206 8.17 -13.14 -5.52
C THR A 206 8.80 -13.08 -4.14
N PRO A 207 9.66 -14.07 -3.76
CA PRO A 207 10.44 -13.97 -2.53
C PRO A 207 11.26 -12.68 -2.44
N ARG A 208 11.82 -12.20 -3.57
CA ARG A 208 12.55 -10.93 -3.64
C ARG A 208 11.65 -9.74 -3.28
N LEU A 209 10.46 -9.65 -3.87
CA LEU A 209 9.52 -8.55 -3.55
C LEU A 209 9.06 -8.57 -2.09
N LEU A 210 8.93 -9.77 -1.49
CA LEU A 210 8.64 -9.87 -0.05
C LEU A 210 9.83 -9.38 0.80
N ALA A 211 11.06 -9.58 0.34
CA ALA A 211 12.24 -9.01 1.00
C ALA A 211 12.30 -7.48 0.87
N GLU A 212 11.97 -6.93 -0.30
CA GLU A 212 11.84 -5.48 -0.52
C GLU A 212 10.77 -4.86 0.42
N LEU A 213 9.62 -5.52 0.53
CA LEU A 213 8.54 -5.10 1.42
C LEU A 213 8.96 -5.13 2.91
N GLU A 214 9.71 -6.17 3.32
CA GLU A 214 10.24 -6.29 4.69
C GLU A 214 11.31 -5.23 4.98
N ALA A 215 12.18 -4.94 4.02
CA ALA A 215 13.18 -3.87 4.13
C ALA A 215 12.49 -2.51 4.32
N LEU A 216 11.47 -2.22 3.51
CA LEU A 216 10.66 -1.00 3.60
C LEU A 216 9.95 -0.89 4.96
N ALA A 217 9.33 -1.99 5.43
CA ALA A 217 8.68 -2.04 6.74
C ALA A 217 9.68 -1.81 7.89
N THR A 218 10.90 -2.31 7.75
CA THR A 218 11.98 -2.13 8.74
C THR A 218 12.44 -0.67 8.79
N GLU A 219 12.61 -0.03 7.63
CA GLU A 219 12.95 1.39 7.50
C GLU A 219 11.84 2.27 8.11
N ALA A 220 10.58 2.02 7.74
CA ALA A 220 9.43 2.73 8.27
C ALA A 220 9.31 2.59 9.81
N ARG A 221 9.56 1.38 10.36
CA ARG A 221 9.58 1.17 11.81
C ARG A 221 10.64 2.01 12.50
N GLY A 222 11.83 2.14 11.92
CA GLY A 222 12.89 3.00 12.44
C GLY A 222 12.57 4.49 12.34
N ALA A 223 11.64 4.87 11.46
CA ALA A 223 11.22 6.25 11.24
C ALA A 223 10.04 6.71 12.10
N LEU A 224 9.28 5.79 12.71
CA LEU A 224 8.06 6.11 13.47
C LEU A 224 8.23 7.24 14.48
N GLY A 225 9.32 7.22 15.26
CA GLY A 225 9.64 8.24 16.25
C GLY A 225 9.92 9.64 15.69
N ARG A 226 10.16 9.76 14.37
CA ARG A 226 10.38 11.04 13.69
C ARG A 226 9.10 11.66 13.11
N VAL A 227 8.01 10.90 13.00
CA VAL A 227 6.71 11.44 12.55
C VAL A 227 6.21 12.46 13.56
N ARG A 228 5.94 13.68 13.12
CA ARG A 228 5.44 14.81 13.95
C ARG A 228 4.02 15.23 13.60
N ALA A 229 3.60 14.99 12.36
CA ALA A 229 2.26 15.33 11.89
C ALA A 229 1.18 14.60 12.72
N PRO A 230 0.04 15.26 13.02
CA PRO A 230 -1.12 14.60 13.62
C PRO A 230 -1.45 13.30 12.88
N THR A 231 -1.54 12.19 13.62
CA THR A 231 -1.62 10.85 13.00
C THR A 231 -2.85 10.08 13.47
N LEU A 232 -3.72 9.73 12.52
CA LEU A 232 -4.79 8.75 12.68
C LEU A 232 -4.25 7.37 12.30
N TYR A 233 -4.51 6.36 13.13
CA TYR A 233 -4.21 4.96 12.84
C TYR A 233 -5.53 4.18 12.84
N VAL A 234 -5.88 3.51 11.75
CA VAL A 234 -7.09 2.69 11.63
C VAL A 234 -6.71 1.24 11.37
N GLN A 235 -7.20 0.32 12.19
CA GLN A 235 -6.90 -1.11 12.10
C GLN A 235 -8.16 -1.96 12.24
N SER A 236 -8.26 -3.02 11.42
CA SER A 236 -9.29 -4.03 11.62
C SER A 236 -8.91 -5.02 12.73
N ARG A 237 -9.90 -5.39 13.56
CA ARG A 237 -9.71 -6.47 14.55
C ARG A 237 -9.54 -7.84 13.91
N GLU A 238 -10.07 -8.03 12.71
CA GLU A 238 -10.03 -9.28 11.94
C GLU A 238 -8.97 -9.24 10.81
N ASP A 239 -8.00 -8.35 10.91
CA ASP A 239 -6.90 -8.28 9.95
C ASP A 239 -6.12 -9.61 9.91
N ASN A 240 -6.01 -10.20 8.72
CA ASN A 240 -5.33 -11.48 8.52
C ASN A 240 -3.82 -11.35 8.22
N ARG A 241 -3.31 -10.12 8.14
CA ARG A 241 -1.90 -9.81 7.84
C ARG A 241 -1.16 -9.29 9.05
N LEU A 242 -1.83 -8.50 9.89
CA LEU A 242 -1.26 -7.82 11.04
C LEU A 242 -2.02 -8.21 12.32
N THR A 243 -1.29 -8.49 13.39
CA THR A 243 -1.89 -8.76 14.68
C THR A 243 -2.24 -7.45 15.41
N GLN A 244 -3.22 -7.50 16.31
CA GLN A 244 -3.57 -6.35 17.16
C GLN A 244 -2.35 -5.85 17.95
N ALA A 245 -1.56 -6.76 18.53
CA ALA A 245 -0.32 -6.40 19.25
C ALA A 245 0.70 -5.68 18.35
N ALA A 246 0.81 -6.06 17.05
CA ALA A 246 1.68 -5.37 16.11
C ALA A 246 1.16 -3.94 15.80
N ALA A 247 -0.16 -3.77 15.70
CA ALA A 247 -0.78 -2.46 15.50
C ALA A 247 -0.57 -1.54 16.71
N GLU A 248 -0.82 -2.05 17.93
CA GLU A 248 -0.61 -1.32 19.19
C GLU A 248 0.86 -0.92 19.37
N ALA A 249 1.80 -1.83 19.11
CA ALA A 249 3.23 -1.54 19.18
C ALA A 249 3.66 -0.49 18.13
N THR A 250 3.11 -0.57 16.92
CA THR A 250 3.36 0.45 15.88
C THR A 250 2.83 1.80 16.32
N PHE A 251 1.58 1.86 16.78
CA PHE A 251 0.94 3.09 17.24
C PHE A 251 1.70 3.72 18.43
N ALA A 252 2.12 2.93 19.39
CA ALA A 252 2.89 3.41 20.55
C ALA A 252 4.19 4.11 20.12
N ALA A 253 4.88 3.58 19.10
CA ALA A 253 6.15 4.09 18.60
C ALA A 253 6.05 5.36 17.73
N ILE A 254 4.85 5.79 17.32
CA ILE A 254 4.66 7.02 16.54
C ILE A 254 4.98 8.22 17.42
N GLY A 255 5.88 9.09 16.93
CA GLY A 255 6.37 10.27 17.63
C GLY A 255 5.45 11.50 17.59
N ALA A 256 4.32 11.43 16.89
CA ALA A 256 3.36 12.53 16.78
C ALA A 256 2.76 12.88 18.15
N PRO A 257 2.73 14.17 18.54
CA PRO A 257 2.14 14.60 19.81
C PRO A 257 0.62 14.42 19.83
N VAL A 258 -0.01 14.49 18.66
CA VAL A 258 -1.44 14.23 18.48
C VAL A 258 -1.58 12.96 17.65
N LYS A 259 -2.07 11.91 18.27
CA LYS A 259 -2.31 10.62 17.56
C LYS A 259 -3.53 9.90 18.12
N ARG A 260 -4.24 9.18 17.26
CA ARG A 260 -5.45 8.43 17.61
C ARG A 260 -5.45 7.07 16.94
N LEU A 261 -5.75 6.01 17.70
CA LEU A 261 -5.94 4.64 17.21
C LEU A 261 -7.43 4.33 17.20
N GLU A 262 -7.93 3.91 16.04
CA GLU A 262 -9.31 3.48 15.83
C GLU A 262 -9.34 2.03 15.36
N TRP A 263 -10.23 1.26 15.95
CA TRP A 263 -10.50 -0.10 15.58
C TRP A 263 -11.80 -0.20 14.76
N VAL A 264 -11.73 -0.92 13.65
CA VAL A 264 -12.92 -1.29 12.89
C VAL A 264 -13.12 -2.80 12.94
N THR A 265 -14.34 -3.26 12.68
CA THR A 265 -14.72 -4.67 12.68
C THR A 265 -15.39 -5.05 11.37
N GLY A 266 -15.53 -6.36 11.13
CA GLY A 266 -16.20 -6.88 9.93
C GLY A 266 -15.31 -6.98 8.69
N SER A 267 -14.18 -6.28 8.64
CA SER A 267 -13.29 -6.23 7.48
C SER A 267 -12.03 -7.05 7.67
N GLY A 268 -11.43 -7.50 6.57
CA GLY A 268 -10.08 -8.05 6.55
C GLY A 268 -9.00 -6.97 6.56
N HIS A 269 -7.91 -7.20 5.84
CA HIS A 269 -6.76 -6.29 5.77
C HIS A 269 -7.02 -5.04 4.93
N VAL A 270 -7.75 -5.16 3.81
CA VAL A 270 -8.00 -4.06 2.86
C VAL A 270 -9.26 -3.31 3.26
N ILE A 271 -9.20 -2.63 4.40
CA ILE A 271 -10.35 -1.98 5.09
C ILE A 271 -11.04 -0.88 4.26
N THR A 272 -10.39 -0.39 3.21
CA THR A 272 -10.86 0.73 2.38
C THR A 272 -11.87 0.32 1.32
N VAL A 273 -11.99 -0.98 1.01
CA VAL A 273 -12.96 -1.52 0.06
C VAL A 273 -13.86 -2.59 0.68
N ASP A 274 -13.60 -3.02 1.91
CA ASP A 274 -14.34 -4.06 2.61
C ASP A 274 -15.53 -3.46 3.40
N TYR A 275 -16.23 -4.25 4.17
CA TYR A 275 -17.46 -3.87 4.90
C TYR A 275 -17.31 -2.62 5.77
N ALA A 276 -16.13 -2.36 6.35
CA ALA A 276 -15.88 -1.17 7.15
C ALA A 276 -15.58 0.10 6.34
N ARG A 277 -15.61 0.06 4.98
CA ARG A 277 -15.19 1.19 4.12
C ARG A 277 -15.88 2.53 4.47
N GLY A 278 -17.18 2.50 4.77
CA GLY A 278 -17.90 3.70 5.16
C GLY A 278 -17.37 4.32 6.45
N ARG A 279 -17.12 3.48 7.49
CA ARG A 279 -16.55 3.95 8.75
C ARG A 279 -15.12 4.47 8.58
N VAL A 280 -14.30 3.81 7.77
CA VAL A 280 -12.95 4.26 7.43
C VAL A 280 -13.00 5.62 6.71
N GLY A 281 -13.91 5.78 5.75
CA GLY A 281 -14.16 7.04 5.04
C GLY A 281 -14.50 8.17 6.00
N GLU A 282 -15.45 7.97 6.93
CA GLU A 282 -15.82 8.97 7.95
C GLU A 282 -14.64 9.37 8.83
N LEU A 283 -13.89 8.40 9.34
CA LEU A 283 -12.74 8.64 10.21
C LEU A 283 -11.65 9.46 9.50
N VAL A 284 -11.29 9.07 8.28
CA VAL A 284 -10.24 9.74 7.52
C VAL A 284 -10.67 11.11 7.03
N THR A 285 -11.89 11.25 6.51
CA THR A 285 -12.39 12.55 6.03
C THR A 285 -12.51 13.56 7.16
N SER A 286 -12.99 13.13 8.33
CA SER A 286 -13.07 14.00 9.52
C SER A 286 -11.69 14.39 10.03
N TRP A 287 -10.74 13.46 10.04
CA TRP A 287 -9.35 13.72 10.44
C TRP A 287 -8.69 14.73 9.51
N MET A 288 -8.72 14.47 8.21
CA MET A 288 -8.12 15.37 7.22
C MET A 288 -8.77 16.77 7.25
N ALA A 289 -10.09 16.85 7.29
CA ALA A 289 -10.78 18.15 7.38
C ALA A 289 -10.41 18.93 8.65
N GLY A 290 -10.20 18.26 9.78
CA GLY A 290 -9.83 18.89 11.04
C GLY A 290 -8.45 19.54 11.01
N TYR A 291 -7.47 18.95 10.31
CA TYR A 291 -6.09 19.45 10.27
C TYR A 291 -5.74 20.24 9.01
N LEU A 292 -6.43 20.00 7.90
CA LEU A 292 -6.21 20.78 6.67
C LEU A 292 -6.94 22.12 6.70
N ARG A 293 -8.15 22.21 7.30
CA ARG A 293 -8.97 23.43 7.34
C ARG A 293 -8.77 24.29 8.58
N ALA A 294 -8.20 23.77 9.67
CA ALA A 294 -8.03 24.47 10.92
C ALA A 294 -7.11 25.73 10.82
N GLY A 295 -6.20 25.78 9.83
CA GLY A 295 -5.38 26.94 9.55
C GLY A 295 -6.16 28.16 9.06
N SER A 296 -7.29 27.97 8.37
CA SER A 296 -8.13 29.09 7.90
C SER A 296 -8.95 29.76 9.01
N SER A 297 -9.20 29.04 10.11
CA SER A 297 -9.98 29.58 11.24
C SER A 297 -9.14 30.41 12.21
N ALA A 298 -7.81 30.28 12.20
CA ALA A 298 -6.91 31.07 13.02
C ALA A 298 -6.63 32.47 12.41
N GLU A 299 -6.61 32.57 11.08
CA GLU A 299 -6.42 33.85 10.37
C GLU A 299 -7.67 34.77 10.40
N LEU A 300 -8.86 34.20 10.68
CA LEU A 300 -10.10 34.99 10.86
C LEU A 300 -10.29 35.56 12.26
N ARG A 301 -9.38 35.31 13.20
CA ARG A 301 -9.43 35.80 14.59
C ARG A 301 -8.28 36.74 14.96
N SER A 302 -7.44 37.11 14.00
CA SER A 302 -6.44 38.18 14.08
C SER A 302 -6.94 39.42 13.30
#